data_c67947af71a4692bcbed98ef376cf293
#
_entry.id   c67947af71a4692bcbed98ef376cf293
#
_cell.length_a   1.000
_cell.length_b   1.000
_cell.length_c   1.000
_cell.angle_alpha   90.00
_cell.angle_beta   90.00
_cell.angle_gamma   90.00
#
_symmetry.space_group_name_H-M   'P 1'
#
loop_
_entity.id
_entity.type
_entity.pdbx_description
1 polymer ?
#
loop_
_entity_poly.entity_id
_entity_poly.type
_entity_poly.pdbx_seq_one_letter_code
_entity_poly.pdbx_strand_id
1 'polypeptide(L)'
;MKKTIGIAACAAAALLLAACAKEGPGLFKGNYTFKTSGSVSAELSIENTDGNSSSTLDLDLETEQGQMDILKTGSGDGGMIVTMNVLGGDVRSFRARAEGSSLIVEPFDTKIKLQIARHGTATIDVTASGSAKRYGDVVIFDLVYEGEGVSEIGESTAEVKICDSSVQCIAKLND
;
A
#
# COMPACT_ATOMS: atom_id res chain seq x y z
N MET A 1 -25.63 21.11 65.63
CA MET A 1 -25.94 20.13 64.62
C MET A 1 -25.19 20.54 63.34
N LYS A 2 -24.07 19.97 63.06
CA LYS A 2 -23.28 20.21 61.80
C LYS A 2 -23.23 18.87 61.05
N LYS A 3 -23.91 18.81 59.91
CA LYS A 3 -23.86 17.68 59.01
C LYS A 3 -22.60 17.81 58.17
N THR A 4 -21.67 16.93 58.38
CA THR A 4 -20.49 16.74 57.54
C THR A 4 -20.93 15.92 56.31
N ILE A 5 -20.97 16.55 55.18
CA ILE A 5 -21.16 15.89 53.90
C ILE A 5 -19.81 15.31 53.50
N GLY A 6 -19.67 14.01 53.60
CA GLY A 6 -18.55 13.28 53.08
C GLY A 6 -18.56 13.33 51.56
N ILE A 7 -17.64 14.04 50.97
CA ILE A 7 -17.35 13.97 49.55
C ILE A 7 -16.60 12.65 49.32
N ALA A 8 -17.36 11.64 48.89
CA ALA A 8 -16.77 10.47 48.29
C ALA A 8 -16.07 10.93 47.01
N ALA A 9 -14.78 11.17 47.10
CA ALA A 9 -13.91 11.25 45.93
C ALA A 9 -13.96 9.88 45.27
N CYS A 10 -14.90 9.70 44.34
CA CYS A 10 -14.77 8.71 43.31
C CYS A 10 -13.51 9.06 42.51
N ALA A 11 -12.40 8.55 42.99
CA ALA A 11 -11.27 8.32 42.17
C ALA A 11 -11.74 7.38 41.07
N ALA A 12 -12.37 7.94 40.04
CA ALA A 12 -12.37 7.36 38.74
C ALA A 12 -10.88 7.28 38.39
N ALA A 13 -10.24 6.22 38.89
CA ALA A 13 -9.13 5.63 38.20
C ALA A 13 -9.71 5.31 36.82
N ALA A 14 -9.76 6.34 35.97
CA ALA A 14 -9.67 6.14 34.56
C ALA A 14 -8.46 5.24 34.43
N LEU A 15 -8.70 3.97 34.43
CA LEU A 15 -7.88 2.98 33.78
C LEU A 15 -7.76 3.48 32.35
N LEU A 16 -6.88 4.42 32.20
CA LEU A 16 -6.05 4.54 31.02
C LEU A 16 -5.36 3.18 30.95
N LEU A 17 -6.09 2.18 30.53
CA LEU A 17 -5.59 1.17 29.66
C LEU A 17 -5.16 1.96 28.40
N ALA A 18 -4.09 2.75 28.59
CA ALA A 18 -3.13 2.87 27.55
C ALA A 18 -2.75 1.40 27.29
N ALA A 19 -3.57 0.73 26.47
CA ALA A 19 -3.09 -0.35 25.69
C ALA A 19 -1.80 0.24 25.15
N CYS A 20 -0.67 -0.23 25.66
CA CYS A 20 0.63 0.11 25.11
C CYS A 20 0.52 -0.34 23.67
N ALA A 21 0.02 0.55 22.83
CA ALA A 21 0.01 0.34 21.42
C ALA A 21 1.48 0.10 21.12
N LYS A 22 1.83 -1.12 20.78
CA LYS A 22 3.20 -1.42 20.39
C LYS A 22 3.53 -0.42 19.31
N GLU A 23 4.46 0.45 19.58
CA GLU A 23 4.96 1.41 18.62
C GLU A 23 6.25 0.90 17.99
N GLY A 24 6.55 1.41 16.80
CA GLY A 24 7.79 1.11 16.11
C GLY A 24 7.80 -0.23 15.38
N PRO A 25 9.00 -0.72 15.00
CA PRO A 25 9.15 -1.86 14.09
C PRO A 25 8.50 -3.16 14.56
N GLY A 26 8.44 -3.39 15.88
CA GLY A 26 7.82 -4.58 16.46
C GLY A 26 6.33 -4.72 16.18
N LEU A 27 5.66 -3.59 15.86
CA LEU A 27 4.24 -3.57 15.53
C LEU A 27 3.96 -4.30 14.22
N PHE A 28 4.84 -4.14 13.22
CA PHE A 28 4.61 -4.60 11.85
C PHE A 28 5.26 -5.95 11.54
N LYS A 29 6.24 -6.38 12.35
CA LYS A 29 6.97 -7.63 12.11
C LYS A 29 6.03 -8.83 12.06
N GLY A 30 6.14 -9.66 11.00
CA GLY A 30 5.36 -10.89 10.86
C GLY A 30 5.36 -11.43 9.44
N ASN A 31 4.69 -12.58 9.31
CA ASN A 31 4.38 -13.24 8.04
C ASN A 31 2.90 -13.03 7.76
N TYR A 32 2.56 -12.61 6.57
CA TYR A 32 1.21 -12.22 6.21
C TYR A 32 0.80 -12.89 4.90
N THR A 33 -0.49 -13.10 4.74
CA THR A 33 -1.11 -13.31 3.43
C THR A 33 -1.63 -11.97 2.95
N PHE A 34 -1.33 -11.57 1.72
CA PHE A 34 -1.74 -10.28 1.20
C PHE A 34 -2.62 -10.38 -0.05
N LYS A 35 -3.37 -9.31 -0.29
CA LYS A 35 -4.12 -9.06 -1.51
C LYS A 35 -4.04 -7.58 -1.85
N THR A 36 -3.78 -7.28 -3.14
CA THR A 36 -3.82 -5.91 -3.66
C THR A 36 -5.13 -5.63 -4.39
N SER A 37 -5.56 -4.39 -4.38
CA SER A 37 -6.69 -3.88 -5.16
C SER A 37 -6.53 -2.39 -5.35
N GLY A 38 -7.12 -1.86 -6.40
CA GLY A 38 -7.12 -0.43 -6.65
C GLY A 38 -7.25 -0.09 -8.11
N SER A 39 -7.19 1.20 -8.38
CA SER A 39 -7.26 1.76 -9.72
C SER A 39 -6.24 2.88 -9.90
N VAL A 40 -5.94 3.17 -11.14
CA VAL A 40 -5.14 4.32 -11.53
C VAL A 40 -5.91 5.12 -12.57
N SER A 41 -5.78 6.45 -12.52
CA SER A 41 -6.18 7.33 -13.61
C SER A 41 -4.97 7.54 -14.51
N ALA A 42 -5.05 7.13 -15.75
CA ALA A 42 -3.95 7.19 -16.70
C ALA A 42 -4.34 7.93 -17.98
N GLU A 43 -3.45 8.77 -18.47
CA GLU A 43 -3.53 9.36 -19.79
C GLU A 43 -2.91 8.37 -20.79
N LEU A 44 -3.70 8.01 -21.81
CA LEU A 44 -3.27 7.18 -22.92
C LEU A 44 -3.18 8.05 -24.18
N SER A 45 -2.00 8.08 -24.77
CA SER A 45 -1.74 8.79 -26.02
C SER A 45 -1.42 7.77 -27.11
N ILE A 46 -2.25 7.71 -28.14
CA ILE A 46 -2.10 6.78 -29.25
C ILE A 46 -1.71 7.56 -30.50
N GLU A 47 -0.57 7.21 -31.08
CA GLU A 47 -0.17 7.71 -32.38
C GLU A 47 -0.91 6.96 -33.49
N ASN A 48 -1.73 7.69 -34.24
CA ASN A 48 -2.40 7.18 -35.43
C ASN A 48 -1.95 7.94 -36.68
N THR A 49 -2.11 7.34 -37.84
CA THR A 49 -1.84 7.95 -39.15
C THR A 49 -2.63 9.25 -39.39
N ASP A 50 -3.75 9.42 -38.69
CA ASP A 50 -4.65 10.58 -38.81
C ASP A 50 -4.42 11.65 -37.72
N GLY A 51 -3.42 11.44 -36.84
CA GLY A 51 -3.06 12.34 -35.72
C GLY A 51 -3.02 11.64 -34.37
N ASN A 52 -2.48 12.36 -33.37
CA ASN A 52 -2.40 11.84 -32.00
C ASN A 52 -3.75 12.04 -31.31
N SER A 53 -4.25 11.00 -30.67
CA SER A 53 -5.39 11.05 -29.75
C SER A 53 -4.93 10.78 -28.33
N SER A 54 -5.40 11.60 -27.40
CA SER A 54 -5.15 11.39 -25.96
C SER A 54 -6.48 11.30 -25.23
N SER A 55 -6.55 10.39 -24.26
CA SER A 55 -7.71 10.22 -23.39
C SER A 55 -7.27 9.83 -21.99
N THR A 56 -7.93 10.34 -20.97
CA THR A 56 -7.74 9.92 -19.59
C THR A 56 -8.76 8.84 -19.26
N LEU A 57 -8.28 7.73 -18.72
CA LEU A 57 -9.10 6.57 -18.34
C LEU A 57 -8.79 6.15 -16.91
N ASP A 58 -9.83 5.75 -16.20
CA ASP A 58 -9.69 5.05 -14.93
C ASP A 58 -9.56 3.55 -15.23
N LEU A 59 -8.44 2.97 -14.83
CA LEU A 59 -8.07 1.60 -15.12
C LEU A 59 -7.90 0.82 -13.82
N ASP A 60 -8.55 -0.33 -13.75
CA ASP A 60 -8.37 -1.24 -12.62
C ASP A 60 -7.02 -1.94 -12.70
N LEU A 61 -6.37 -2.08 -11.55
CA LEU A 61 -5.16 -2.90 -11.42
C LEU A 61 -5.53 -4.38 -11.41
N GLU A 62 -4.69 -5.20 -12.03
CA GLU A 62 -4.77 -6.63 -11.81
C GLU A 62 -4.53 -6.94 -10.33
N THR A 63 -5.46 -7.67 -9.72
CA THR A 63 -5.35 -8.08 -8.32
C THR A 63 -4.19 -9.06 -8.14
N GLU A 64 -3.25 -8.72 -7.27
CA GLU A 64 -2.18 -9.61 -6.85
C GLU A 64 -2.47 -10.16 -5.45
N GLN A 65 -2.04 -11.39 -5.19
CA GLN A 65 -2.12 -12.02 -3.89
C GLN A 65 -0.93 -12.94 -3.65
N GLY A 66 -0.62 -13.21 -2.38
CA GLY A 66 0.52 -14.05 -2.05
C GLY A 66 0.90 -13.97 -0.58
N GLN A 67 2.18 -14.22 -0.30
CA GLN A 67 2.77 -14.15 1.04
C GLN A 67 3.63 -12.88 1.16
N MET A 68 3.58 -12.26 2.34
CA MET A 68 4.37 -11.07 2.64
C MET A 68 5.13 -11.28 3.96
N ASP A 69 6.41 -10.99 3.94
CA ASP A 69 7.26 -10.96 5.12
C ASP A 69 7.63 -9.53 5.46
N ILE A 70 7.39 -9.11 6.70
CA ILE A 70 7.83 -7.81 7.20
C ILE A 70 8.86 -8.06 8.31
N LEU A 71 10.10 -7.70 8.04
CA LEU A 71 11.23 -7.96 8.92
C LEU A 71 11.90 -6.65 9.34
N LYS A 72 12.36 -6.60 10.59
CA LYS A 72 13.18 -5.50 11.10
C LYS A 72 14.60 -5.58 10.52
N THR A 73 15.13 -4.47 9.99
CA THR A 73 16.56 -4.35 9.71
C THR A 73 17.32 -4.17 11.03
N GLY A 74 18.53 -4.70 11.13
CA GLY A 74 19.27 -4.80 12.40
C GLY A 74 19.69 -3.47 13.07
N SER A 75 19.53 -2.33 12.40
CA SER A 75 19.82 -1.00 12.94
C SER A 75 18.64 -0.45 13.75
N GLY A 76 18.92 0.26 14.82
CA GLY A 76 17.92 0.76 15.77
C GLY A 76 17.00 1.89 15.29
N ASP A 77 17.01 2.22 14.01
CA ASP A 77 16.39 3.39 13.36
C ASP A 77 14.94 3.18 12.85
N GLY A 78 14.31 2.10 13.24
CA GLY A 78 12.94 1.79 12.78
C GLY A 78 12.87 1.16 11.39
N GLY A 79 14.01 0.86 10.76
CA GLY A 79 14.08 0.29 9.42
C GLY A 79 13.42 -1.09 9.31
N MET A 80 12.69 -1.30 8.24
CA MET A 80 11.99 -2.53 7.89
C MET A 80 12.30 -2.92 6.44
N ILE A 81 12.26 -4.21 6.18
CA ILE A 81 12.20 -4.76 4.81
C ILE A 81 10.87 -5.49 4.68
N VAL A 82 10.17 -5.17 3.62
CA VAL A 82 8.95 -5.84 3.21
C VAL A 82 9.28 -6.68 1.98
N THR A 83 9.01 -7.98 2.03
CA THR A 83 9.19 -8.90 0.90
C THR A 83 7.84 -9.48 0.54
N MET A 84 7.43 -9.33 -0.71
CA MET A 84 6.19 -9.84 -1.27
C MET A 84 6.48 -10.98 -2.24
N ASN A 85 5.97 -12.15 -1.96
CA ASN A 85 6.00 -13.31 -2.86
C ASN A 85 4.64 -13.41 -3.53
N VAL A 86 4.54 -12.87 -4.75
CA VAL A 86 3.29 -12.87 -5.51
C VAL A 86 2.99 -14.26 -6.05
N LEU A 87 1.78 -14.74 -5.87
CA LEU A 87 1.37 -16.04 -6.36
C LEU A 87 1.38 -16.08 -7.90
N GLY A 88 2.26 -16.91 -8.46
CA GLY A 88 2.45 -17.00 -9.93
C GLY A 88 3.19 -15.82 -10.53
N GLY A 89 3.81 -14.98 -9.73
CA GLY A 89 4.55 -13.79 -10.12
C GLY A 89 5.93 -13.71 -9.50
N ASP A 90 6.47 -12.48 -9.48
CA ASP A 90 7.80 -12.18 -9.02
C ASP A 90 7.86 -11.96 -7.51
N VAL A 91 9.05 -12.11 -6.95
CA VAL A 91 9.37 -11.67 -5.59
C VAL A 91 9.78 -10.21 -5.66
N ARG A 92 9.14 -9.37 -4.84
CA ARG A 92 9.46 -7.95 -4.70
C ARG A 92 9.90 -7.65 -3.28
N SER A 93 10.90 -6.82 -3.13
CA SER A 93 11.34 -6.34 -1.81
C SER A 93 11.54 -4.84 -1.83
N PHE A 94 11.05 -4.18 -0.79
CA PHE A 94 11.22 -2.75 -0.62
C PHE A 94 11.50 -2.40 0.83
N ARG A 95 11.99 -1.19 1.04
CA ARG A 95 12.28 -0.66 2.37
C ARG A 95 11.11 0.14 2.89
N ALA A 96 10.96 0.10 4.21
CA ALA A 96 10.02 0.93 4.91
C ALA A 96 10.60 1.34 6.27
N ARG A 97 10.02 2.35 6.90
CA ARG A 97 10.43 2.83 8.21
C ARG A 97 9.23 2.95 9.13
N ALA A 98 9.34 2.36 10.31
CA ALA A 98 8.31 2.50 11.34
C ALA A 98 8.44 3.86 12.03
N GLU A 99 7.35 4.64 11.99
CA GLU A 99 7.20 5.93 12.66
C GLU A 99 5.95 5.90 13.54
N GLY A 100 6.15 5.74 14.85
CA GLY A 100 5.05 5.55 15.79
C GLY A 100 4.21 4.32 15.44
N SER A 101 2.95 4.53 15.12
CA SER A 101 1.98 3.49 14.72
C SER A 101 1.84 3.32 13.21
N SER A 102 2.65 4.00 12.43
CA SER A 102 2.64 3.95 10.96
C SER A 102 3.93 3.32 10.42
N LEU A 103 3.84 2.76 9.24
CA LEU A 103 4.97 2.29 8.46
C LEU A 103 5.03 3.14 7.18
N ILE A 104 6.10 3.89 7.02
CA ILE A 104 6.33 4.72 5.83
C ILE A 104 7.08 3.86 4.80
N VAL A 105 6.51 3.72 3.63
CA VAL A 105 7.09 2.98 2.50
C VAL A 105 8.02 3.92 1.76
N GLU A 106 9.30 3.56 1.68
CA GLU A 106 10.27 4.30 0.87
C GLU A 106 9.98 4.06 -0.61
N PRO A 107 10.20 5.07 -1.48
CA PRO A 107 9.99 4.90 -2.92
C PRO A 107 10.77 3.70 -3.47
N PHE A 108 10.11 2.88 -4.27
CA PHE A 108 10.70 1.71 -4.91
C PHE A 108 10.10 1.48 -6.31
N ASP A 109 10.93 0.98 -7.21
CA ASP A 109 10.51 0.68 -8.57
C ASP A 109 9.81 -0.68 -8.62
N THR A 110 8.73 -0.74 -9.35
CA THR A 110 7.96 -1.97 -9.58
C THR A 110 7.26 -1.93 -10.93
N LYS A 111 6.62 -3.03 -11.29
CA LYS A 111 5.75 -3.13 -12.47
C LYS A 111 4.32 -3.31 -12.03
N ILE A 112 3.41 -2.62 -12.71
CA ILE A 112 1.98 -2.82 -12.53
C ILE A 112 1.34 -3.29 -13.82
N LYS A 113 0.26 -4.03 -13.67
CA LYS A 113 -0.56 -4.50 -14.78
C LYS A 113 -1.90 -3.80 -14.73
N LEU A 114 -2.23 -3.10 -15.81
CA LEU A 114 -3.46 -2.35 -15.98
C LEU A 114 -4.40 -3.10 -16.91
N GLN A 115 -5.64 -3.29 -16.48
CA GLN A 115 -6.69 -3.89 -17.32
C GLN A 115 -7.24 -2.84 -18.27
N ILE A 116 -6.98 -3.00 -19.56
CA ILE A 116 -7.47 -2.08 -20.60
C ILE A 116 -8.66 -2.73 -21.32
N ALA A 117 -9.80 -2.73 -20.64
CA ALA A 117 -11.08 -3.20 -21.17
C ALA A 117 -10.96 -4.34 -22.22
N ARG A 118 -11.28 -4.04 -23.50
CA ARG A 118 -11.28 -5.03 -24.57
C ARG A 118 -9.89 -5.29 -25.19
N HIS A 119 -8.88 -4.55 -24.76
CA HIS A 119 -7.55 -4.55 -25.36
C HIS A 119 -6.51 -5.37 -24.60
N GLY A 120 -6.90 -5.97 -23.47
CA GLY A 120 -6.01 -6.81 -22.66
C GLY A 120 -5.34 -6.08 -21.51
N THR A 121 -4.13 -6.48 -21.18
CA THR A 121 -3.36 -5.97 -20.03
C THR A 121 -2.13 -5.23 -20.51
N ALA A 122 -1.97 -3.99 -20.07
CA ALA A 122 -0.72 -3.22 -20.19
C ALA A 122 0.16 -3.45 -18.97
N THR A 123 1.46 -3.57 -19.19
CA THR A 123 2.45 -3.62 -18.09
C THR A 123 3.33 -2.39 -18.19
N ILE A 124 3.40 -1.61 -17.13
CA ILE A 124 4.23 -0.40 -17.08
C ILE A 124 5.12 -0.38 -15.85
N ASP A 125 6.28 0.25 -15.98
CA ASP A 125 7.20 0.50 -14.88
C ASP A 125 6.73 1.73 -14.10
N VAL A 126 6.70 1.61 -12.77
CA VAL A 126 6.26 2.68 -11.88
C VAL A 126 7.14 2.74 -10.64
N THR A 127 7.20 3.91 -10.03
CA THR A 127 7.71 4.10 -8.68
C THR A 127 6.52 4.08 -7.71
N ALA A 128 6.57 3.18 -6.74
CA ALA A 128 5.58 3.04 -5.69
C ALA A 128 6.09 3.68 -4.40
N SER A 129 5.22 4.38 -3.68
CA SER A 129 5.47 4.92 -2.34
C SER A 129 4.19 4.91 -1.52
N GLY A 130 4.25 5.26 -0.24
CA GLY A 130 3.04 5.36 0.57
C GLY A 130 3.26 5.10 2.05
N SER A 131 2.22 4.60 2.70
CA SER A 131 2.28 4.27 4.12
C SER A 131 1.42 3.06 4.45
N ALA A 132 1.65 2.48 5.63
CA ALA A 132 0.77 1.43 6.14
C ALA A 132 0.42 1.66 7.60
N LYS A 133 -0.73 1.12 8.00
CA LYS A 133 -1.20 1.08 9.38
C LYS A 133 -1.62 -0.33 9.76
N ARG A 134 -1.43 -0.67 11.02
CA ARG A 134 -1.87 -1.96 11.54
C ARG A 134 -3.16 -1.82 12.34
N TYR A 135 -4.10 -2.72 12.06
CA TYR A 135 -5.39 -2.85 12.74
C TYR A 135 -5.55 -4.31 13.20
N GLY A 136 -5.20 -4.57 14.46
CA GLY A 136 -5.22 -5.94 14.98
C GLY A 136 -4.21 -6.86 14.27
N ASP A 137 -4.72 -7.85 13.56
CA ASP A 137 -3.95 -8.81 12.75
C ASP A 137 -3.80 -8.39 11.27
N VAL A 138 -4.32 -7.23 10.90
CA VAL A 138 -4.28 -6.72 9.52
C VAL A 138 -3.38 -5.50 9.43
N VAL A 139 -2.53 -5.46 8.40
CA VAL A 139 -1.77 -4.28 7.97
C VAL A 139 -2.34 -3.83 6.63
N ILE A 140 -2.72 -2.57 6.54
CA ILE A 140 -3.23 -1.96 5.31
C ILE A 140 -2.19 -0.97 4.81
N PHE A 141 -1.67 -1.23 3.62
CA PHE A 141 -0.82 -0.31 2.87
C PHE A 141 -1.69 0.51 1.95
N ASP A 142 -1.55 1.82 2.03
CA ASP A 142 -2.08 2.77 1.06
C ASP A 142 -0.90 3.24 0.20
N LEU A 143 -0.91 2.84 -1.07
CA LEU A 143 0.19 3.06 -2.01
C LEU A 143 -0.23 4.05 -3.09
N VAL A 144 0.74 4.84 -3.52
CA VAL A 144 0.65 5.74 -4.66
C VAL A 144 1.65 5.27 -5.70
N TYR A 145 1.21 5.22 -6.95
CA TYR A 145 2.04 4.85 -8.09
C TYR A 145 2.23 6.06 -9.01
N GLU A 146 3.46 6.30 -9.39
CA GLU A 146 3.85 7.33 -10.33
C GLU A 146 4.69 6.69 -11.43
N GLY A 147 4.45 7.06 -12.68
CA GLY A 147 5.23 6.54 -13.79
C GLY A 147 4.59 6.78 -15.14
N GLU A 148 5.37 6.46 -16.14
CA GLU A 148 4.96 6.50 -17.53
C GLU A 148 5.65 5.35 -18.29
N GLY A 149 5.07 4.94 -19.38
CA GLY A 149 5.63 3.86 -20.19
C GLY A 149 4.91 3.72 -21.51
N VAL A 150 5.41 2.80 -22.30
CA VAL A 150 4.83 2.47 -23.60
C VAL A 150 4.25 1.06 -23.51
N SER A 151 3.04 0.87 -23.97
CA SER A 151 2.40 -0.43 -23.97
C SER A 151 1.76 -0.73 -25.32
N GLU A 152 1.80 -1.99 -25.71
CA GLU A 152 1.07 -2.48 -26.87
C GLU A 152 -0.40 -2.67 -26.47
N ILE A 153 -1.31 -2.03 -27.22
CA ILE A 153 -2.75 -2.06 -27.01
C ILE A 153 -3.39 -2.55 -28.31
N GLY A 154 -3.65 -3.84 -28.41
CA GLY A 154 -4.07 -4.47 -29.66
C GLY A 154 -2.97 -4.39 -30.71
N GLU A 155 -3.26 -3.76 -31.86
CA GLU A 155 -2.29 -3.55 -32.96
C GLU A 155 -1.59 -2.18 -32.88
N SER A 156 -1.90 -1.38 -31.86
CA SER A 156 -1.37 -0.02 -31.67
C SER A 156 -0.46 0.04 -30.47
N THR A 157 0.48 0.99 -30.52
CA THR A 157 1.32 1.35 -29.40
C THR A 157 0.76 2.61 -28.74
N ALA A 158 0.64 2.61 -27.41
CA ALA A 158 0.20 3.76 -26.65
C ALA A 158 1.24 4.16 -25.62
N GLU A 159 1.45 5.46 -25.47
CA GLU A 159 2.11 6.01 -24.29
C GLU A 159 1.07 6.06 -23.16
N VAL A 160 1.46 5.57 -22.00
CA VAL A 160 0.64 5.51 -20.79
C VAL A 160 1.32 6.33 -19.72
N LYS A 161 0.64 7.34 -19.19
CA LYS A 161 1.13 8.16 -18.08
C LYS A 161 0.14 8.12 -16.93
N ILE A 162 0.60 7.74 -15.74
CA ILE A 162 -0.23 7.75 -14.53
C ILE A 162 -0.40 9.18 -14.05
N CYS A 163 -1.66 9.62 -13.91
CA CYS A 163 -2.03 10.94 -13.41
C CYS A 163 -2.42 10.90 -11.93
N ASP A 164 -3.05 9.81 -11.51
CA ASP A 164 -3.47 9.57 -10.12
C ASP A 164 -3.57 8.07 -9.85
N SER A 165 -3.48 7.68 -8.58
CA SER A 165 -3.60 6.28 -8.18
C SER A 165 -4.18 6.13 -6.77
N SER A 166 -4.99 5.10 -6.58
CA SER A 166 -5.53 4.71 -5.28
C SER A 166 -5.41 3.20 -5.14
N VAL A 167 -4.36 2.75 -4.45
CA VAL A 167 -4.01 1.33 -4.35
C VAL A 167 -3.89 0.91 -2.91
N GLN A 168 -4.57 -0.16 -2.57
CA GLN A 168 -4.46 -0.77 -1.26
C GLN A 168 -3.87 -2.17 -1.35
N CYS A 169 -2.95 -2.47 -0.41
CA CYS A 169 -2.51 -3.83 -0.15
C CYS A 169 -2.92 -4.20 1.28
N ILE A 170 -3.83 -5.15 1.39
CA ILE A 170 -4.33 -5.65 2.68
C ILE A 170 -3.57 -6.92 3.01
N ALA A 171 -2.79 -6.89 4.10
CA ALA A 171 -1.97 -7.99 4.57
C ALA A 171 -2.50 -8.50 5.92
N LYS A 172 -2.94 -9.76 5.96
CA LYS A 172 -3.43 -10.42 7.17
C LYS A 172 -2.34 -11.31 7.75
N LEU A 173 -2.08 -11.14 9.05
CA LEU A 173 -1.09 -11.95 9.78
C LEU A 173 -1.47 -13.43 9.73
N ASN A 174 -0.50 -14.26 9.42
CA ASN A 174 -0.65 -15.71 9.49
C ASN A 174 -0.56 -16.17 10.95
N ASP A 175 -1.35 -17.18 11.32
CA ASP A 175 -1.34 -17.82 12.65
C ASP A 175 -0.05 -18.60 12.89
#